data_3c1661dbe0cca9b250082e9e66959703
#
_entry.id   3c1661dbe0cca9b250082e9e66959703
#
_cell.length_a   1.000
_cell.length_b   1.000
_cell.length_c   1.000
_cell.angle_alpha   90.00
_cell.angle_beta   90.00
_cell.angle_gamma   90.00
#
_symmetry.space_group_name_H-M   'P 1'
#
loop_
_entity.id
_entity.type
_entity.pdbx_description
1 polymer ?
#
loop_
_entity_poly.entity_id
_entity_poly.type
_entity_poly.pdbx_seq_one_letter_code
_entity_poly.pdbx_strand_id
1 'polypeptide(L)'
;HLVLSTLHTNSATGAITRLRDMGIEPFLLSSSLVGVLAQRLVRRLCPTCRTPAPLTPQQAALLHSHQLNASHTWLPVGCPVCRATGYQGRLAIHELMIITPELRTAIHENANEQTIEQIVRQQHRALIANGFQKAIDGETSMEEVLRVTSEINHATPEDNE
;
A
#
# COMPACT_ATOMS: atom_id res chain seq x y z
N HIS A 1 27.55 -6.38 -2.75
CA HIS A 1 27.13 -5.25 -1.91
C HIS A 1 25.61 -5.17 -1.83
N LEU A 2 25.07 -4.69 -0.71
CA LEU A 2 23.66 -4.30 -0.63
C LEU A 2 23.50 -2.93 -1.29
N VAL A 3 22.56 -2.85 -2.24
CA VAL A 3 22.23 -1.61 -2.95
C VAL A 3 20.78 -1.26 -2.66
N LEU A 4 20.50 -0.02 -2.31
CA LEU A 4 19.16 0.54 -2.18
C LEU A 4 18.92 1.54 -3.31
N SER A 5 17.78 1.42 -3.96
CA SER A 5 17.37 2.30 -5.06
C SER A 5 15.88 2.63 -4.94
N THR A 6 15.43 3.64 -5.66
CA THR A 6 14.02 4.03 -5.71
C THR A 6 13.47 3.92 -7.12
N LEU A 7 12.20 3.53 -7.21
CA LEU A 7 11.42 3.46 -8.45
C LEU A 7 10.09 4.17 -8.25
N HIS A 8 9.59 4.77 -9.32
CA HIS A 8 8.23 5.31 -9.35
C HIS A 8 7.28 4.22 -9.83
N THR A 9 6.66 3.51 -8.87
CA THR A 9 5.67 2.46 -9.13
C THR A 9 4.52 2.54 -8.15
N ASN A 10 3.37 1.98 -8.52
CA ASN A 10 2.16 2.02 -7.72
C ASN A 10 2.08 0.89 -6.68
N SER A 11 2.78 -0.22 -6.92
CA SER A 11 2.78 -1.42 -6.07
C SER A 11 4.18 -2.03 -5.99
N ALA A 12 4.39 -2.94 -5.04
CA ALA A 12 5.63 -3.68 -4.96
C ALA A 12 5.81 -4.64 -6.15
N THR A 13 4.73 -5.25 -6.63
CA THR A 13 4.74 -6.14 -7.80
C THR A 13 5.03 -5.37 -9.10
N GLY A 14 4.44 -4.18 -9.25
CA GLY A 14 4.71 -3.30 -10.39
C GLY A 14 6.18 -2.88 -10.53
N ALA A 15 6.96 -2.90 -9.44
CA ALA A 15 8.39 -2.65 -9.52
C ALA A 15 9.13 -3.71 -10.33
N ILE A 16 8.71 -4.99 -10.25
CA ILE A 16 9.30 -6.08 -11.04
C ILE A 16 9.02 -5.84 -12.53
N THR A 17 7.78 -5.53 -12.88
CA THR A 17 7.38 -5.19 -14.26
C THR A 17 8.19 -4.01 -14.77
N ARG A 18 8.28 -2.95 -13.97
CA ARG A 18 9.04 -1.74 -14.35
C ARG A 18 10.52 -2.02 -14.60
N LEU A 19 11.15 -2.86 -13.77
CA LEU A 19 12.55 -3.24 -13.97
C LEU A 19 12.74 -4.07 -15.24
N ARG A 20 11.79 -4.95 -15.59
CA ARG A 20 11.78 -5.68 -16.87
C ARG A 20 11.63 -4.74 -18.06
N ASP A 21 10.72 -3.77 -17.99
CA ASP A 21 10.52 -2.75 -19.04
C ASP A 21 11.77 -1.90 -19.28
N MET A 22 12.59 -1.71 -18.24
CA MET A 22 13.90 -1.06 -18.34
C MET A 22 14.97 -1.96 -18.95
N GLY A 23 14.63 -3.18 -19.38
CA GLY A 23 15.53 -4.12 -20.04
C GLY A 23 16.37 -4.97 -19.09
N ILE A 24 16.01 -5.06 -17.82
CA ILE A 24 16.74 -5.94 -16.89
C ILE A 24 16.22 -7.37 -17.03
N GLU A 25 17.14 -8.26 -17.36
CA GLU A 25 16.84 -9.68 -17.60
C GLU A 25 16.26 -10.38 -16.35
N PRO A 26 15.23 -11.24 -16.49
CA PRO A 26 14.58 -11.92 -15.38
C PRO A 26 15.53 -12.70 -14.46
N PHE A 27 16.58 -13.30 -15.02
CA PHE A 27 17.57 -14.05 -14.23
C PHE A 27 18.39 -13.13 -13.32
N LEU A 28 18.70 -11.91 -13.76
CA LEU A 28 19.39 -10.90 -12.92
C LEU A 28 18.50 -10.42 -11.79
N LEU A 29 17.22 -10.14 -12.08
CA LEU A 29 16.25 -9.75 -11.06
C LEU A 29 16.06 -10.85 -10.02
N SER A 30 15.85 -12.08 -10.47
CA SER A 30 15.64 -13.22 -9.56
C SER A 30 16.84 -13.50 -8.67
N SER A 31 18.06 -13.26 -9.14
CA SER A 31 19.28 -13.53 -8.38
C SER A 31 19.69 -12.38 -7.45
N SER A 32 19.38 -11.13 -7.81
CA SER A 32 19.90 -9.96 -7.08
C SER A 32 18.86 -9.26 -6.20
N LEU A 33 17.56 -9.32 -6.56
CA LEU A 33 16.53 -8.65 -5.80
C LEU A 33 16.29 -9.35 -4.45
N VAL A 34 16.32 -8.58 -3.36
CA VAL A 34 16.10 -9.08 -1.99
C VAL A 34 14.67 -8.78 -1.54
N GLY A 35 14.17 -7.60 -1.87
CA GLY A 35 12.82 -7.19 -1.53
C GLY A 35 12.47 -5.86 -2.15
N VAL A 36 11.18 -5.52 -2.14
CA VAL A 36 10.63 -4.25 -2.60
C VAL A 36 9.72 -3.67 -1.53
N LEU A 37 9.93 -2.42 -1.17
CA LEU A 37 9.07 -1.67 -0.27
C LEU A 37 8.29 -0.63 -1.08
N ALA A 38 7.00 -0.83 -1.24
CA ALA A 38 6.09 0.20 -1.72
C ALA A 38 5.55 1.01 -0.54
N GLN A 39 5.44 2.33 -0.70
CA GLN A 39 4.90 3.21 0.34
C GLN A 39 4.10 4.37 -0.23
N ARG A 40 3.15 4.86 0.58
CA ARG A 40 2.38 6.08 0.31
C ARG A 40 2.25 6.87 1.61
N LEU A 41 2.16 8.19 1.49
CA LEU A 41 1.89 9.07 2.62
C LEU A 41 0.40 9.35 2.69
N VAL A 42 -0.18 9.10 3.86
CA VAL A 42 -1.55 9.46 4.23
C VAL A 42 -1.53 10.55 5.30
N ARG A 43 -2.58 11.36 5.36
CA ARG A 43 -2.72 12.37 6.42
C ARG A 43 -2.99 11.67 7.76
N ARG A 44 -2.32 12.13 8.79
CA ARG A 44 -2.52 11.65 10.16
C ARG A 44 -3.72 12.36 10.78
N LEU A 45 -4.62 11.62 11.42
CA LEU A 45 -5.73 12.21 12.17
C LEU A 45 -5.20 13.09 13.30
N CYS A 46 -5.85 14.23 13.48
CA CYS A 46 -5.54 15.11 14.60
C CYS A 46 -5.87 14.41 15.94
N PRO A 47 -4.90 14.21 16.82
CA PRO A 47 -5.15 13.49 18.08
C PRO A 47 -6.11 14.23 19.01
N THR A 48 -6.24 15.55 18.85
CA THR A 48 -7.09 16.39 19.69
C THR A 48 -8.57 16.28 19.35
N CYS A 49 -8.92 16.06 18.07
CA CYS A 49 -10.32 16.11 17.63
C CYS A 49 -10.82 14.88 16.86
N ARG A 50 -9.99 13.86 16.68
CA ARG A 50 -10.50 12.61 16.11
C ARG A 50 -11.54 12.00 17.04
N THR A 51 -12.62 11.46 16.48
CA THR A 51 -13.67 10.79 17.24
C THR A 51 -13.92 9.39 16.72
N PRO A 52 -14.19 8.41 17.60
CA PRO A 52 -14.62 7.09 17.16
C PRO A 52 -16.03 7.18 16.55
N ALA A 53 -16.28 6.38 15.52
CA ALA A 53 -17.58 6.24 14.90
C ALA A 53 -17.86 4.77 14.56
N PRO A 54 -19.12 4.32 14.59
CA PRO A 54 -19.49 2.97 14.18
C PRO A 54 -19.13 2.77 12.70
N LEU A 55 -18.74 1.54 12.35
CA LEU A 55 -18.52 1.16 10.96
C LEU A 55 -19.84 1.13 10.19
N THR A 56 -19.85 1.62 8.98
CA THR A 56 -20.91 1.33 8.03
C THR A 56 -20.83 -0.13 7.56
N PRO A 57 -21.94 -0.75 7.10
CA PRO A 57 -21.89 -2.11 6.55
C PRO A 57 -20.85 -2.27 5.42
N GLN A 58 -20.69 -1.24 4.57
CA GLN A 58 -19.72 -1.22 3.48
C GLN A 58 -18.27 -1.21 4.02
N GLN A 59 -17.98 -0.41 5.04
CA GLN A 59 -16.67 -0.37 5.67
C GLN A 59 -16.34 -1.70 6.35
N ALA A 60 -17.30 -2.31 7.04
CA ALA A 60 -17.13 -3.61 7.67
C ALA A 60 -16.83 -4.71 6.62
N ALA A 61 -17.58 -4.76 5.52
CA ALA A 61 -17.36 -5.70 4.43
C ALA A 61 -15.96 -5.49 3.79
N LEU A 62 -15.55 -4.24 3.61
CA LEU A 62 -14.24 -3.91 3.06
C LEU A 62 -13.10 -4.33 3.98
N LEU A 63 -13.20 -4.10 5.28
CA LEU A 63 -12.22 -4.59 6.26
C LEU A 63 -12.14 -6.11 6.24
N HIS A 64 -13.28 -6.79 6.22
CA HIS A 64 -13.35 -8.25 6.18
C HIS A 64 -12.70 -8.84 4.92
N SER A 65 -12.86 -8.22 3.75
CA SER A 65 -12.20 -8.66 2.50
C SER A 65 -10.67 -8.59 2.58
N HIS A 66 -10.13 -7.74 3.47
CA HIS A 66 -8.70 -7.65 3.79
C HIS A 66 -8.30 -8.42 5.07
N GLN A 67 -9.17 -9.32 5.56
CA GLN A 67 -8.93 -10.11 6.77
C GLN A 67 -8.70 -9.25 8.03
N LEU A 68 -9.39 -8.12 8.08
CA LEU A 68 -9.37 -7.19 9.21
C LEU A 68 -10.77 -7.12 9.85
N ASN A 69 -10.79 -6.98 11.17
CA ASN A 69 -12.03 -6.81 11.93
C ASN A 69 -11.88 -5.62 12.87
N ALA A 70 -12.93 -4.81 12.96
CA ALA A 70 -13.00 -3.71 13.91
C ALA A 70 -14.46 -3.47 14.32
N SER A 71 -14.66 -2.88 15.48
CA SER A 71 -15.97 -2.46 15.96
C SER A 71 -16.28 -1.00 15.61
N HIS A 72 -15.26 -0.20 15.33
CA HIS A 72 -15.37 1.22 15.05
C HIS A 72 -14.25 1.67 14.13
N THR A 73 -14.38 2.86 13.58
CA THR A 73 -13.36 3.61 12.85
C THR A 73 -13.19 4.98 13.50
N TRP A 74 -12.32 5.83 12.93
CA TRP A 74 -12.07 7.16 13.43
C TRP A 74 -12.33 8.19 12.34
N LEU A 75 -12.98 9.29 12.73
CA LEU A 75 -13.34 10.39 11.83
C LEU A 75 -12.55 11.66 12.12
N PRO A 76 -12.16 12.42 11.07
CA PRO A 76 -11.65 13.76 11.22
C PRO A 76 -12.80 14.72 11.56
N VAL A 77 -12.69 15.45 12.65
CA VAL A 77 -13.73 16.44 13.03
C VAL A 77 -13.30 17.85 12.66
N GLY A 78 -12.09 18.23 13.04
CA GLY A 78 -11.59 19.61 12.90
C GLY A 78 -11.62 20.35 14.23
N CYS A 79 -10.54 21.07 14.51
CA CYS A 79 -10.39 21.94 15.68
C CYS A 79 -9.37 23.07 15.38
N PRO A 80 -9.22 24.07 16.26
CA PRO A 80 -8.22 25.12 16.05
C PRO A 80 -6.78 24.60 15.90
N VAL A 81 -6.41 23.50 16.59
CA VAL A 81 -5.08 22.91 16.53
C VAL A 81 -4.73 22.39 15.12
N CYS A 82 -5.68 21.78 14.44
CA CYS A 82 -5.52 21.29 13.07
C CYS A 82 -6.06 22.26 12.01
N ARG A 83 -6.41 23.49 12.39
CA ARG A 83 -7.00 24.51 11.51
C ARG A 83 -8.27 23.99 10.81
N ALA A 84 -9.15 23.34 11.58
CA ALA A 84 -10.42 22.77 11.14
C ALA A 84 -10.31 21.63 10.07
N THR A 85 -9.12 21.13 9.76
CA THR A 85 -8.91 20.08 8.75
C THR A 85 -9.20 18.67 9.26
N GLY A 86 -9.17 18.44 10.56
CA GLY A 86 -9.23 17.10 11.16
C GLY A 86 -7.94 16.29 11.06
N TYR A 87 -6.89 16.82 10.40
CA TYR A 87 -5.62 16.14 10.19
C TYR A 87 -4.42 17.00 10.62
N GLN A 88 -3.35 16.31 11.08
CA GLN A 88 -2.11 16.97 11.51
C GLN A 88 -0.92 16.06 11.17
N GLY A 89 -0.09 16.50 10.22
CA GLY A 89 1.06 15.72 9.74
C GLY A 89 0.67 14.58 8.81
N ARG A 90 1.65 13.74 8.50
CA ARG A 90 1.53 12.59 7.61
C ARG A 90 2.20 11.38 8.22
N LEU A 91 1.79 10.20 7.81
CA LEU A 91 2.40 8.92 8.13
C LEU A 91 2.46 8.04 6.89
N ALA A 92 3.37 7.09 6.86
CA ALA A 92 3.48 6.17 5.74
C ALA A 92 2.59 4.94 5.96
N ILE A 93 1.89 4.53 4.92
CA ILE A 93 1.39 3.18 4.74
C ILE A 93 2.33 2.45 3.79
N HIS A 94 2.55 1.16 4.01
CA HIS A 94 3.56 0.42 3.26
C HIS A 94 3.15 -1.02 3.00
N GLU A 95 3.78 -1.57 1.98
CA GLU A 95 3.74 -2.97 1.58
C GLU A 95 5.19 -3.43 1.38
N LEU A 96 5.60 -4.45 2.11
CA LEU A 96 6.93 -5.04 1.97
C LEU A 96 6.79 -6.41 1.29
N MET A 97 7.37 -6.55 0.11
CA MET A 97 7.48 -7.80 -0.63
C MET A 97 8.92 -8.33 -0.47
N ILE A 98 9.06 -9.44 0.22
CA ILE A 98 10.34 -10.15 0.32
C ILE A 98 10.42 -11.17 -0.82
N ILE A 99 11.57 -11.28 -1.47
CA ILE A 99 11.78 -12.24 -2.55
C ILE A 99 12.04 -13.64 -1.98
N THR A 100 10.96 -14.38 -1.80
CA THR A 100 10.99 -15.78 -1.36
C THR A 100 11.49 -16.69 -2.49
N PRO A 101 11.89 -17.95 -2.19
CA PRO A 101 12.31 -18.91 -3.22
C PRO A 101 11.25 -19.11 -4.31
N GLU A 102 9.97 -19.18 -3.95
CA GLU A 102 8.85 -19.32 -4.88
C GLU A 102 8.73 -18.10 -5.79
N LEU A 103 8.76 -16.90 -5.22
CA LEU A 103 8.71 -15.65 -5.97
C LEU A 103 9.94 -15.50 -6.88
N ARG A 104 11.10 -15.93 -6.42
CA ARG A 104 12.34 -15.96 -7.21
C ARG A 104 12.19 -16.84 -8.45
N THR A 105 11.61 -18.03 -8.31
CA THR A 105 11.32 -18.94 -9.43
C THR A 105 10.36 -18.28 -10.43
N ALA A 106 9.27 -17.72 -9.96
CA ALA A 106 8.30 -17.02 -10.81
C ALA A 106 8.92 -15.84 -11.58
N ILE A 107 9.79 -15.06 -10.94
CA ILE A 107 10.53 -13.96 -11.59
C ILE A 107 11.49 -14.52 -12.66
N HIS A 108 12.21 -15.59 -12.35
CA HIS A 108 13.16 -16.23 -13.28
C HIS A 108 12.46 -16.78 -14.52
N GLU A 109 11.31 -17.39 -14.34
CA GLU A 109 10.46 -17.94 -15.42
C GLU A 109 9.67 -16.88 -16.18
N ASN A 110 9.92 -15.61 -15.88
CA ASN A 110 9.25 -14.47 -16.49
C ASN A 110 7.72 -14.52 -16.36
N ALA A 111 7.22 -15.00 -15.20
CA ALA A 111 5.80 -15.02 -14.91
C ALA A 111 5.17 -13.62 -15.06
N ASN A 112 3.91 -13.56 -15.47
CA ASN A 112 3.20 -12.29 -15.60
C ASN A 112 2.90 -11.67 -14.24
N GLU A 113 2.56 -10.37 -14.23
CA GLU A 113 2.32 -9.59 -13.00
C GLU A 113 1.21 -10.21 -12.14
N GLN A 114 0.15 -10.74 -12.75
CA GLN A 114 -0.95 -11.35 -12.02
C GLN A 114 -0.51 -12.61 -11.25
N THR A 115 0.33 -13.44 -11.82
CA THR A 115 0.90 -14.62 -11.15
C THR A 115 1.79 -14.19 -9.97
N ILE A 116 2.65 -13.19 -10.18
CA ILE A 116 3.49 -12.63 -9.13
C ILE A 116 2.63 -12.06 -8.00
N GLU A 117 1.59 -11.30 -8.32
CA GLU A 117 0.65 -10.74 -7.36
C GLU A 117 -0.03 -11.83 -6.52
N GLN A 118 -0.48 -12.92 -7.14
CA GLN A 118 -1.08 -14.04 -6.42
C GLN A 118 -0.13 -14.67 -5.40
N ILE A 119 1.13 -14.88 -5.75
CA ILE A 119 2.16 -15.41 -4.83
C ILE A 119 2.38 -14.42 -3.68
N VAL A 120 2.52 -13.14 -3.99
CA VAL A 120 2.75 -12.10 -2.98
C VAL A 120 1.58 -12.01 -2.00
N ARG A 121 0.33 -12.08 -2.47
CA ARG A 121 -0.87 -11.99 -1.61
C ARG A 121 -1.05 -13.17 -0.67
N GLN A 122 -0.44 -14.31 -0.94
CA GLN A 122 -0.42 -15.44 0.01
C GLN A 122 0.50 -15.20 1.21
N GLN A 123 1.52 -14.36 1.07
CA GLN A 123 2.59 -14.19 2.04
C GLN A 123 2.62 -12.77 2.66
N HIS A 124 2.12 -11.77 1.95
CA HIS A 124 2.24 -10.36 2.35
C HIS A 124 0.91 -9.62 2.27
N ARG A 125 0.71 -8.72 3.23
CA ARG A 125 -0.47 -7.85 3.22
C ARG A 125 -0.29 -6.72 2.20
N ALA A 126 -1.36 -6.42 1.48
CA ALA A 126 -1.41 -5.30 0.54
C ALA A 126 -1.22 -3.94 1.26
N LEU A 127 -0.74 -2.95 0.52
CA LEU A 127 -0.59 -1.57 0.98
C LEU A 127 -1.88 -1.04 1.64
N ILE A 128 -3.03 -1.29 1.01
CA ILE A 128 -4.34 -0.86 1.50
C ILE A 128 -4.69 -1.51 2.85
N ALA A 129 -4.34 -2.78 3.06
CA ALA A 129 -4.60 -3.47 4.32
C ALA A 129 -3.75 -2.89 5.47
N ASN A 130 -2.51 -2.48 5.20
CA ASN A 130 -1.70 -1.74 6.16
C ASN A 130 -2.33 -0.39 6.50
N GLY A 131 -2.84 0.32 5.48
CA GLY A 131 -3.57 1.57 5.67
C GLY A 131 -4.84 1.40 6.53
N PHE A 132 -5.63 0.37 6.29
CA PHE A 132 -6.82 0.08 7.08
C PHE A 132 -6.48 -0.30 8.52
N GLN A 133 -5.40 -1.04 8.76
CA GLN A 133 -4.96 -1.30 10.13
C GLN A 133 -4.67 0.02 10.86
N LYS A 134 -3.97 0.96 10.23
CA LYS A 134 -3.71 2.29 10.78
C LYS A 134 -4.98 3.12 10.98
N ALA A 135 -6.00 2.92 10.15
CA ALA A 135 -7.30 3.57 10.34
C ALA A 135 -8.06 2.98 11.54
N ILE A 136 -7.98 1.68 11.77
CA ILE A 136 -8.51 1.00 12.97
C ILE A 136 -7.81 1.53 14.23
N ASP A 137 -6.50 1.70 14.18
CA ASP A 137 -5.69 2.20 15.29
C ASP A 137 -5.88 3.72 15.53
N GLY A 138 -6.65 4.39 14.65
CA GLY A 138 -6.95 5.82 14.74
C GLY A 138 -5.79 6.74 14.33
N GLU A 139 -4.80 6.22 13.65
CA GLU A 139 -3.70 7.02 13.13
C GLU A 139 -4.10 7.82 11.87
N THR A 140 -4.99 7.27 11.04
CA THR A 140 -5.56 7.90 9.86
C THR A 140 -7.07 7.58 9.76
N SER A 141 -7.75 7.99 8.69
CA SER A 141 -9.13 7.60 8.42
C SER A 141 -9.22 6.61 7.26
N MET A 142 -10.28 5.79 7.22
CA MET A 142 -10.54 4.88 6.10
C MET A 142 -10.70 5.65 4.78
N GLU A 143 -11.36 6.80 4.81
CA GLU A 143 -11.54 7.68 3.65
C GLU A 143 -10.19 8.12 3.06
N GLU A 144 -9.25 8.54 3.91
CA GLU A 144 -7.92 8.96 3.47
C GLU A 144 -7.13 7.80 2.86
N VAL A 145 -7.21 6.60 3.43
CA VAL A 145 -6.60 5.40 2.85
C VAL A 145 -7.17 5.10 1.47
N LEU A 146 -8.49 5.10 1.34
CA LEU A 146 -9.17 4.88 0.06
C LEU A 146 -8.79 5.93 -0.98
N ARG A 147 -8.76 7.22 -0.60
CA ARG A 147 -8.36 8.29 -1.50
C ARG A 147 -6.97 8.03 -2.09
N VAL A 148 -5.99 7.75 -1.25
CA VAL A 148 -4.59 7.57 -1.67
C VAL A 148 -4.38 6.27 -2.44
N THR A 149 -5.16 5.23 -2.17
CA THR A 149 -5.05 3.93 -2.86
C THR A 149 -5.90 3.85 -4.13
N SER A 150 -7.00 4.62 -4.24
CA SER A 150 -7.84 4.71 -5.46
C SER A 150 -7.12 5.45 -6.58
N GLU A 151 -6.33 6.48 -6.26
CA GLU A 151 -5.50 7.19 -7.23
C GLU A 151 -4.52 6.25 -7.94
N ILE A 152 -4.17 5.11 -7.33
CA ILE A 152 -3.32 4.08 -7.93
C ILE A 152 -4.04 3.35 -9.09
N ASN A 153 -5.33 3.12 -8.96
CA ASN A 153 -6.11 2.37 -9.95
C ASN A 153 -6.48 3.21 -11.18
N HIS A 154 -6.28 4.52 -11.16
CA HIS A 154 -6.60 5.45 -12.25
C HIS A 154 -5.37 6.05 -12.95
N ALA A 155 -4.17 5.81 -12.45
CA ALA A 155 -2.94 6.20 -13.14
C ALA A 155 -2.66 5.21 -14.28
N THR A 156 -3.26 5.44 -15.42
CA THR A 156 -2.87 4.83 -16.70
C THR A 156 -1.49 5.35 -17.12
N PRO A 157 -0.68 4.59 -17.87
CA PRO A 157 0.72 4.90 -18.22
C PRO A 157 0.91 6.06 -19.22
N GLU A 158 -0.04 6.98 -19.40
CA GLU A 158 -0.03 7.96 -20.50
C GLU A 158 0.54 9.36 -20.18
N ASP A 159 1.04 9.62 -18.97
CA ASP A 159 1.57 10.94 -18.61
C ASP A 159 3.10 10.92 -18.41
N ASN A 160 3.87 10.51 -19.44
CA ASN A 160 5.28 10.84 -19.57
C ASN A 160 5.66 11.04 -21.04
N GLU A 161 5.35 12.21 -21.59
CA GLU A 161 6.12 12.84 -22.66
C GLU A 161 7.16 13.81 -22.09
#